data_7e9903e577409c03decb0a3ba5e7a633
#
_entry.id   7e9903e577409c03decb0a3ba5e7a633
#
_cell.length_a   1.000
_cell.length_b   1.000
_cell.length_c   1.000
_cell.angle_alpha   90.00
_cell.angle_beta   90.00
_cell.angle_gamma   90.00
#
_symmetry.space_group_name_H-M   'P 1'
#
loop_
_entity.id
_entity.type
_entity.pdbx_description
1 polymer ?
#
loop_
_entity_poly.entity_id
_entity_poly.type
_entity_poly.pdbx_seq_one_letter_code
_entity_poly.pdbx_strand_id
1 'polypeptide(L)'
;MKILIVGDKSRIIHLKHFSDKLKKFGVECKVITDTDFLEKSLSLNLKKKINTKKKLKILLNDFEPNIVLLDKISRIGKIFLDEKIPLFLFLRGNYWEELEWAKKTIYKSPLKFFPVLKNQKLADRIFKESSMILPISEYLKKEVQMRYSKNKIEVLSVDGRNASDWIQVENQKLVHPCVGLVQGLNIWGKTRELDTLQDVMRKLPNVTFYLAGDGIYRDKIIPKLKKFENFVWIGNLEYPNEVKKFFSSIDVYLLLSGLEGLGQSIIESMLMKKPV
;
A
#
# COMPACT_ATOMS: atom_id res chain seq x y z
N MET A 1 -9.17 -23.93 10.64
CA MET A 1 -9.63 -22.92 9.66
C MET A 1 -8.51 -22.63 8.68
N LYS A 2 -8.80 -22.61 7.37
CA LYS A 2 -7.81 -22.35 6.29
C LYS A 2 -8.07 -20.98 5.67
N ILE A 3 -7.05 -20.12 5.62
CA ILE A 3 -7.12 -18.78 5.02
C ILE A 3 -6.13 -18.66 3.87
N LEU A 4 -6.62 -18.31 2.69
CA LEU A 4 -5.80 -17.93 1.54
C LEU A 4 -5.61 -16.41 1.55
N ILE A 5 -4.39 -15.95 1.76
CA ILE A 5 -4.03 -14.52 1.77
C ILE A 5 -3.45 -14.14 0.42
N VAL A 6 -4.05 -13.14 -0.22
CA VAL A 6 -3.71 -12.70 -1.58
C VAL A 6 -3.33 -11.23 -1.57
N GLY A 7 -2.13 -10.90 -2.02
CA GLY A 7 -1.70 -9.50 -2.03
C GLY A 7 -0.69 -9.16 -3.11
N ASP A 8 -0.13 -7.96 -3.01
CA ASP A 8 0.89 -7.46 -3.92
C ASP A 8 2.29 -7.97 -3.51
N LYS A 9 3.16 -8.18 -4.49
CA LYS A 9 4.54 -8.63 -4.25
C LYS A 9 5.31 -7.70 -3.30
N SER A 10 5.07 -6.40 -3.37
CA SER A 10 5.70 -5.41 -2.50
C SER A 10 5.31 -5.55 -1.01
N ARG A 11 4.23 -6.29 -0.73
CA ARG A 11 3.72 -6.48 0.63
C ARG A 11 3.91 -7.90 1.17
N ILE A 12 4.55 -8.76 0.40
CA ILE A 12 4.66 -10.20 0.72
C ILE A 12 5.28 -10.44 2.11
N ILE A 13 6.25 -9.62 2.52
CA ILE A 13 6.90 -9.72 3.83
C ILE A 13 5.87 -9.52 4.95
N HIS A 14 5.08 -8.46 4.87
CA HIS A 14 4.05 -8.15 5.87
C HIS A 14 2.94 -9.21 5.91
N LEU A 15 2.51 -9.69 4.73
CA LEU A 15 1.49 -10.73 4.64
C LEU A 15 1.98 -12.06 5.19
N LYS A 16 3.25 -12.40 5.02
CA LYS A 16 3.87 -13.58 5.65
C LYS A 16 3.91 -13.43 7.16
N HIS A 17 4.38 -12.30 7.70
CA HIS A 17 4.38 -12.04 9.15
C HIS A 17 2.97 -12.11 9.73
N PHE A 18 1.97 -11.57 9.03
CA PHE A 18 0.57 -11.69 9.44
C PHE A 18 0.11 -13.15 9.45
N SER A 19 0.40 -13.90 8.38
CA SER A 19 0.15 -15.34 8.29
C SER A 19 0.78 -16.11 9.46
N ASP A 20 2.04 -15.82 9.79
CA ASP A 20 2.76 -16.52 10.86
C ASP A 20 2.18 -16.22 12.24
N LYS A 21 1.65 -15.01 12.45
CA LYS A 21 0.90 -14.69 13.68
C LYS A 21 -0.40 -15.48 13.76
N LEU A 22 -1.15 -15.58 12.65
CA LEU A 22 -2.41 -16.36 12.61
C LEU A 22 -2.18 -17.85 12.85
N LYS A 23 -1.07 -18.42 12.36
CA LYS A 23 -0.71 -19.82 12.61
C LYS A 23 -0.56 -20.13 14.10
N LYS A 24 -0.09 -19.16 14.92
CA LYS A 24 0.00 -19.31 16.37
C LYS A 24 -1.36 -19.51 17.06
N PHE A 25 -2.44 -19.13 16.39
CA PHE A 25 -3.81 -19.33 16.83
C PHE A 25 -4.50 -20.54 16.17
N GLY A 26 -3.72 -21.46 15.59
CA GLY A 26 -4.25 -22.66 14.93
C GLY A 26 -4.90 -22.42 13.58
N VAL A 27 -4.62 -21.28 12.93
CA VAL A 27 -5.13 -20.97 11.59
C VAL A 27 -4.10 -21.40 10.55
N GLU A 28 -4.50 -22.28 9.63
CA GLU A 28 -3.67 -22.66 8.49
C GLU A 28 -3.73 -21.55 7.43
N CYS A 29 -2.59 -20.99 7.05
CA CYS A 29 -2.51 -19.87 6.12
C CYS A 29 -1.61 -20.21 4.93
N LYS A 30 -2.08 -19.85 3.73
CA LYS A 30 -1.27 -19.84 2.50
C LYS A 30 -1.24 -18.44 1.92
N VAL A 31 -0.04 -17.92 1.67
CA VAL A 31 0.17 -16.56 1.12
C VAL A 31 0.59 -16.68 -0.33
N ILE A 32 -0.12 -15.96 -1.21
CA ILE A 32 0.19 -15.87 -2.65
C ILE A 32 0.20 -14.41 -3.10
N THR A 33 0.89 -14.14 -4.21
CA THR A 33 0.82 -12.82 -4.84
C THR A 33 -0.08 -12.88 -6.08
N ASP A 34 -0.73 -11.77 -6.40
CA ASP A 34 -1.53 -11.66 -7.61
C ASP A 34 -0.65 -11.78 -8.88
N THR A 35 0.62 -11.41 -8.81
CA THR A 35 1.60 -11.55 -9.90
C THR A 35 2.00 -12.99 -10.19
N ASP A 36 1.84 -13.92 -9.27
CA ASP A 36 2.11 -15.35 -9.50
C ASP A 36 1.12 -15.96 -10.52
N PHE A 37 -0.05 -15.33 -10.64
CA PHE A 37 -1.15 -15.78 -11.49
C PHE A 37 -1.46 -14.82 -12.63
N LEU A 38 -1.25 -13.50 -12.43
CA LEU A 38 -1.50 -12.47 -13.43
C LEU A 38 -0.19 -12.07 -14.11
N GLU A 39 0.01 -12.50 -15.34
CA GLU A 39 1.11 -11.97 -16.14
C GLU A 39 0.92 -10.47 -16.40
N LYS A 40 2.01 -9.69 -16.36
CA LYS A 40 2.04 -8.22 -16.54
C LYS A 40 1.52 -7.74 -17.91
N SER A 41 1.13 -8.64 -18.80
CA SER A 41 0.69 -8.31 -20.16
C SER A 41 -0.72 -7.73 -20.18
N LEU A 42 -0.87 -6.55 -20.75
CA LEU A 42 -2.13 -5.95 -21.21
C LEU A 42 -2.83 -6.79 -22.30
N SER A 43 -2.29 -7.95 -22.67
CA SER A 43 -2.83 -8.75 -23.74
C SER A 43 -4.22 -9.27 -23.40
N LEU A 44 -5.18 -9.00 -24.28
CA LEU A 44 -6.54 -9.56 -24.32
C LEU A 44 -6.54 -11.08 -24.62
N ASN A 45 -5.41 -11.77 -24.46
CA ASN A 45 -5.22 -13.15 -24.84
C ASN A 45 -6.09 -14.07 -23.96
N LEU A 46 -7.16 -14.60 -24.55
CA LEU A 46 -8.11 -15.52 -23.93
C LEU A 46 -7.43 -16.75 -23.32
N LYS A 47 -6.40 -17.30 -24.00
CA LYS A 47 -5.62 -18.46 -23.52
C LYS A 47 -4.96 -18.19 -22.16
N LYS A 48 -4.42 -16.97 -21.96
CA LYS A 48 -3.78 -16.56 -20.69
C LYS A 48 -4.78 -16.46 -19.55
N LYS A 49 -6.00 -15.94 -19.82
CA LYS A 49 -7.07 -15.85 -18.80
C LYS A 49 -7.56 -17.23 -18.38
N ILE A 50 -7.69 -18.15 -19.33
CA ILE A 50 -8.08 -19.55 -19.07
C ILE A 50 -7.01 -20.24 -18.22
N ASN A 51 -5.74 -20.03 -18.53
CA ASN A 51 -4.64 -20.61 -17.77
C ASN A 51 -4.58 -20.09 -16.32
N THR A 52 -4.76 -18.77 -16.12
CA THR A 52 -4.86 -18.16 -14.78
C THR A 52 -6.00 -18.80 -13.98
N LYS A 53 -7.19 -18.90 -14.57
CA LYS A 53 -8.36 -19.51 -13.90
C LYS A 53 -8.08 -20.97 -13.55
N LYS A 54 -7.47 -21.74 -14.46
CA LYS A 54 -7.11 -23.15 -14.24
C LYS A 54 -6.12 -23.32 -13.08
N LYS A 55 -5.04 -22.54 -13.07
CA LYS A 55 -4.04 -22.56 -11.99
C LYS A 55 -4.64 -22.22 -10.62
N LEU A 56 -5.52 -21.22 -10.58
CA LEU A 56 -6.21 -20.85 -9.34
C LEU A 56 -7.18 -21.93 -8.88
N LYS A 57 -7.91 -22.59 -9.79
CA LYS A 57 -8.79 -23.69 -9.41
C LYS A 57 -8.01 -24.89 -8.84
N ILE A 58 -6.86 -25.22 -9.40
CA ILE A 58 -5.99 -26.26 -8.84
C ILE A 58 -5.59 -25.87 -7.41
N LEU A 59 -5.10 -24.63 -7.20
CA LEU A 59 -4.74 -24.13 -5.87
C LEU A 59 -5.90 -24.22 -4.88
N LEU A 60 -7.11 -23.84 -5.32
CA LEU A 60 -8.30 -23.84 -4.47
C LEU A 60 -8.73 -25.25 -4.11
N ASN A 61 -8.65 -26.18 -5.04
CA ASN A 61 -8.96 -27.60 -4.79
C ASN A 61 -7.93 -28.24 -3.84
N ASP A 62 -6.64 -27.90 -3.99
CA ASP A 62 -5.58 -28.45 -3.15
C ASP A 62 -5.60 -27.89 -1.73
N PHE A 63 -5.88 -26.59 -1.59
CA PHE A 63 -5.82 -25.91 -0.30
C PHE A 63 -7.17 -25.84 0.42
N GLU A 64 -8.27 -25.81 -0.30
CA GLU A 64 -9.65 -25.72 0.21
C GLU A 64 -9.84 -24.60 1.25
N PRO A 65 -9.59 -23.33 0.88
CA PRO A 65 -9.68 -22.23 1.83
C PRO A 65 -11.12 -22.00 2.30
N ASN A 66 -11.31 -21.83 3.61
CA ASN A 66 -12.58 -21.39 4.17
C ASN A 66 -12.85 -19.90 3.89
N ILE A 67 -11.77 -19.10 3.79
CA ILE A 67 -11.81 -17.65 3.58
C ILE A 67 -10.65 -17.26 2.66
N VAL A 68 -10.91 -16.29 1.78
CA VAL A 68 -9.88 -15.56 1.04
C VAL A 68 -9.76 -14.16 1.62
N LEU A 69 -8.58 -13.79 2.13
CA LEU A 69 -8.24 -12.42 2.50
C LEU A 69 -7.55 -11.73 1.32
N LEU A 70 -8.21 -10.76 0.72
CA LEU A 70 -7.70 -10.01 -0.43
C LEU A 70 -7.15 -8.66 0.02
N ASP A 71 -5.82 -8.49 0.00
CA ASP A 71 -5.13 -7.25 0.43
C ASP A 71 -5.14 -6.15 -0.65
N LYS A 72 -5.58 -6.46 -1.86
CA LYS A 72 -5.65 -5.52 -2.98
C LYS A 72 -6.74 -5.92 -3.96
N ILE A 73 -7.55 -4.96 -4.37
CA ILE A 73 -8.53 -5.18 -5.43
C ILE A 73 -7.81 -5.56 -6.72
N SER A 74 -8.03 -6.77 -7.19
CA SER A 74 -7.42 -7.33 -8.39
C SER A 74 -8.37 -8.25 -9.14
N ARG A 75 -8.00 -8.61 -10.39
CA ARG A 75 -8.80 -9.53 -11.22
C ARG A 75 -8.96 -10.92 -10.61
N ILE A 76 -8.06 -11.33 -9.74
CA ILE A 76 -8.13 -12.61 -9.02
C ILE A 76 -9.33 -12.60 -8.07
N GLY A 77 -9.62 -11.49 -7.41
CA GLY A 77 -10.77 -11.35 -6.52
C GLY A 77 -12.09 -11.75 -7.18
N LYS A 78 -12.26 -11.43 -8.49
CA LYS A 78 -13.43 -11.89 -9.25
C LYS A 78 -13.53 -13.41 -9.30
N ILE A 79 -12.43 -14.11 -9.45
CA ILE A 79 -12.43 -15.58 -9.56
C ILE A 79 -12.91 -16.20 -8.25
N PHE A 80 -12.46 -15.68 -7.11
CA PHE A 80 -12.91 -16.15 -5.80
C PHE A 80 -14.40 -15.93 -5.56
N LEU A 81 -14.95 -14.78 -5.99
CA LEU A 81 -16.38 -14.51 -5.97
C LEU A 81 -17.15 -15.48 -6.87
N ASP A 82 -16.66 -15.74 -8.08
CA ASP A 82 -17.29 -16.68 -9.03
C ASP A 82 -17.27 -18.14 -8.49
N GLU A 83 -16.25 -18.52 -7.70
CA GLU A 83 -16.16 -19.83 -7.02
C GLU A 83 -16.90 -19.83 -5.65
N LYS A 84 -17.58 -18.73 -5.29
CA LYS A 84 -18.40 -18.60 -4.06
C LYS A 84 -17.64 -18.82 -2.75
N ILE A 85 -16.34 -18.55 -2.73
CA ILE A 85 -15.54 -18.62 -1.51
C ILE A 85 -15.71 -17.31 -0.74
N PRO A 86 -15.97 -17.34 0.58
CA PRO A 86 -16.06 -16.13 1.40
C PRO A 86 -14.84 -15.21 1.20
N LEU A 87 -15.08 -14.00 0.68
CA LEU A 87 -14.04 -13.02 0.38
C LEU A 87 -14.05 -11.92 1.42
N PHE A 88 -12.93 -11.74 2.10
CA PHE A 88 -12.67 -10.64 3.02
C PHE A 88 -11.74 -9.65 2.32
N LEU A 89 -12.23 -8.43 2.11
CA LEU A 89 -11.48 -7.37 1.43
C LEU A 89 -10.74 -6.52 2.47
N PHE A 90 -9.43 -6.57 2.46
CA PHE A 90 -8.61 -5.69 3.30
C PHE A 90 -8.33 -4.37 2.57
N LEU A 91 -8.84 -3.26 3.11
CA LEU A 91 -8.72 -1.93 2.52
C LEU A 91 -7.71 -1.07 3.29
N ARG A 92 -6.59 -0.73 2.64
CA ARG A 92 -5.47 0.00 3.24
C ARG A 92 -5.40 1.47 2.86
N GLY A 93 -6.06 1.89 1.79
CA GLY A 93 -6.06 3.25 1.28
C GLY A 93 -7.43 3.68 0.81
N ASN A 94 -7.62 4.97 0.60
CA ASN A 94 -8.86 5.50 0.04
C ASN A 94 -8.90 5.24 -1.47
N TYR A 95 -9.42 4.07 -1.85
CA TYR A 95 -9.50 3.60 -3.23
C TYR A 95 -10.17 4.63 -4.16
N TRP A 96 -11.21 5.29 -3.70
CA TRP A 96 -12.00 6.23 -4.52
C TRP A 96 -11.21 7.50 -4.80
N GLU A 97 -10.59 8.07 -3.79
CA GLU A 97 -9.73 9.25 -3.94
C GLU A 97 -8.48 8.96 -4.78
N GLU A 98 -7.83 7.83 -4.54
CA GLU A 98 -6.69 7.39 -5.36
C GLU A 98 -7.10 7.23 -6.83
N LEU A 99 -8.31 6.69 -7.09
CA LEU A 99 -8.86 6.55 -8.43
C LEU A 99 -9.14 7.90 -9.08
N GLU A 100 -9.74 8.85 -8.35
CA GLU A 100 -10.00 10.19 -8.88
C GLU A 100 -8.70 10.93 -9.24
N TRP A 101 -7.68 10.83 -8.39
CA TRP A 101 -6.36 11.35 -8.73
C TRP A 101 -5.74 10.66 -9.93
N ALA A 102 -5.87 9.34 -10.05
CA ALA A 102 -5.37 8.59 -11.20
C ALA A 102 -6.07 9.02 -12.50
N LYS A 103 -7.39 9.23 -12.48
CA LYS A 103 -8.14 9.76 -13.63
C LYS A 103 -7.62 11.14 -14.06
N LYS A 104 -7.36 12.02 -13.10
CA LYS A 104 -6.85 13.38 -13.35
C LYS A 104 -5.40 13.43 -13.82
N THR A 105 -4.64 12.36 -13.66
CA THR A 105 -3.19 12.35 -13.93
C THR A 105 -2.76 11.31 -14.96
N ILE A 106 -2.91 10.03 -14.66
CA ILE A 106 -2.39 8.92 -15.47
C ILE A 106 -3.34 8.59 -16.64
N TYR A 107 -4.64 8.67 -16.38
CA TYR A 107 -5.71 8.19 -17.28
C TYR A 107 -6.44 9.31 -18.02
N LYS A 108 -5.79 10.43 -18.29
CA LYS A 108 -6.36 11.57 -19.05
C LYS A 108 -6.76 11.23 -20.48
N SER A 109 -6.07 10.27 -21.12
CA SER A 109 -6.35 9.86 -22.49
C SER A 109 -7.56 8.93 -22.56
N PRO A 110 -8.49 9.11 -23.52
CA PRO A 110 -9.65 8.23 -23.71
C PRO A 110 -9.29 6.74 -23.80
N LEU A 111 -8.20 6.41 -24.52
CA LEU A 111 -7.71 5.04 -24.67
C LEU A 111 -7.28 4.41 -23.32
N LYS A 112 -6.76 5.21 -22.40
CA LYS A 112 -6.39 4.75 -21.03
C LYS A 112 -7.58 4.73 -20.09
N PHE A 113 -8.64 5.46 -20.37
CA PHE A 113 -9.82 5.57 -19.53
C PHE A 113 -10.72 4.32 -19.57
N PHE A 114 -10.87 3.67 -20.73
CA PHE A 114 -11.69 2.45 -20.85
C PHE A 114 -11.27 1.31 -19.90
N PRO A 115 -9.98 0.95 -19.80
CA PRO A 115 -9.54 -0.04 -18.81
C PRO A 115 -9.87 0.35 -17.37
N VAL A 116 -9.86 1.65 -17.05
CA VAL A 116 -10.19 2.17 -15.72
C VAL A 116 -11.65 1.92 -15.39
N LEU A 117 -12.56 2.22 -16.30
CA LEU A 117 -14.01 1.94 -16.11
C LEU A 117 -14.26 0.46 -15.86
N LYS A 118 -13.59 -0.42 -16.61
CA LYS A 118 -13.70 -1.86 -16.41
C LYS A 118 -13.18 -2.30 -15.04
N ASN A 119 -12.04 -1.74 -14.61
CA ASN A 119 -11.49 -2.02 -13.30
C ASN A 119 -12.37 -1.44 -12.18
N GLN A 120 -13.00 -0.30 -12.41
CA GLN A 120 -13.94 0.30 -11.46
C GLN A 120 -15.19 -0.57 -11.26
N LYS A 121 -15.79 -1.10 -12.35
CA LYS A 121 -16.89 -2.07 -12.27
C LYS A 121 -16.50 -3.33 -11.51
N LEU A 122 -15.28 -3.82 -11.74
CA LEU A 122 -14.75 -4.96 -11.00
C LEU A 122 -14.58 -4.66 -9.51
N ALA A 123 -14.03 -3.50 -9.18
CA ALA A 123 -13.87 -3.07 -7.81
C ALA A 123 -15.23 -2.94 -7.10
N ASP A 124 -16.20 -2.31 -7.74
CA ASP A 124 -17.56 -2.17 -7.21
C ASP A 124 -18.20 -3.54 -6.93
N ARG A 125 -18.03 -4.50 -7.85
CA ARG A 125 -18.47 -5.87 -7.62
C ARG A 125 -17.78 -6.52 -6.42
N ILE A 126 -16.45 -6.38 -6.28
CA ILE A 126 -15.70 -6.93 -5.16
C ILE A 126 -16.16 -6.29 -3.84
N PHE A 127 -16.33 -4.97 -3.80
CA PHE A 127 -16.88 -4.31 -2.61
C PHE A 127 -18.27 -4.85 -2.25
N LYS A 128 -19.21 -4.92 -3.21
CA LYS A 128 -20.60 -5.34 -2.97
C LYS A 128 -20.74 -6.79 -2.54
N GLU A 129 -19.96 -7.69 -3.16
CA GLU A 129 -20.09 -9.14 -2.97
C GLU A 129 -19.12 -9.69 -1.91
N SER A 130 -18.23 -8.87 -1.36
CA SER A 130 -17.36 -9.30 -0.25
C SER A 130 -18.19 -9.66 0.98
N SER A 131 -17.88 -10.81 1.59
CA SER A 131 -18.51 -11.27 2.84
C SER A 131 -18.21 -10.34 4.01
N MET A 132 -17.04 -9.68 3.97
CA MET A 132 -16.62 -8.68 4.94
C MET A 132 -15.63 -7.70 4.29
N ILE A 133 -15.71 -6.42 4.66
CA ILE A 133 -14.72 -5.42 4.31
C ILE A 133 -13.96 -5.04 5.58
N LEU A 134 -12.64 -5.04 5.50
CA LEU A 134 -11.72 -4.80 6.60
C LEU A 134 -10.90 -3.54 6.34
N PRO A 135 -11.43 -2.33 6.59
CA PRO A 135 -10.64 -1.10 6.48
C PRO A 135 -9.57 -1.06 7.57
N ILE A 136 -8.41 -0.50 7.25
CA ILE A 136 -7.28 -0.40 8.19
C ILE A 136 -7.48 0.67 9.27
N SER A 137 -8.44 1.58 9.09
CA SER A 137 -8.72 2.69 10.03
C SER A 137 -10.20 3.03 10.09
N GLU A 138 -10.62 3.72 11.15
CA GLU A 138 -11.99 4.24 11.32
C GLU A 138 -12.35 5.26 10.23
N TYR A 139 -11.37 6.04 9.75
CA TYR A 139 -11.56 6.92 8.59
C TYR A 139 -12.02 6.14 7.37
N LEU A 140 -11.29 5.08 6.99
CA LEU A 140 -11.69 4.26 5.84
C LEU A 140 -12.98 3.48 6.08
N LYS A 141 -13.28 3.08 7.33
CA LYS A 141 -14.57 2.47 7.66
C LYS A 141 -15.73 3.40 7.32
N LYS A 142 -15.65 4.68 7.69
CA LYS A 142 -16.66 5.69 7.35
C LYS A 142 -16.80 5.83 5.82
N GLU A 143 -15.69 5.87 5.09
CA GLU A 143 -15.69 5.95 3.63
C GLU A 143 -16.37 4.75 2.97
N VAL A 144 -16.17 3.54 3.51
CA VAL A 144 -16.85 2.32 3.05
C VAL A 144 -18.33 2.35 3.39
N GLN A 145 -18.69 2.70 4.63
CA GLN A 145 -20.07 2.73 5.11
C GLN A 145 -20.96 3.65 4.29
N MET A 146 -20.44 4.82 3.89
CA MET A 146 -21.17 5.76 3.03
C MET A 146 -21.54 5.17 1.66
N ARG A 147 -20.76 4.22 1.15
CA ARG A 147 -20.93 3.65 -0.20
C ARG A 147 -21.54 2.26 -0.21
N TYR A 148 -21.28 1.48 0.83
CA TYR A 148 -21.64 0.05 0.93
C TYR A 148 -22.20 -0.29 2.31
N SER A 149 -23.25 0.43 2.73
CA SER A 149 -23.85 0.32 4.07
C SER A 149 -24.42 -1.06 4.41
N LYS A 150 -24.68 -1.90 3.40
CA LYS A 150 -25.22 -3.28 3.59
C LYS A 150 -24.14 -4.31 3.89
N ASN A 151 -22.85 -3.99 3.70
CA ASN A 151 -21.76 -4.92 3.95
C ASN A 151 -21.43 -5.00 5.43
N LYS A 152 -20.94 -6.15 5.86
CA LYS A 152 -20.28 -6.28 7.16
C LYS A 152 -18.91 -5.58 7.08
N ILE A 153 -18.67 -4.60 7.96
CA ILE A 153 -17.47 -3.77 7.95
C ILE A 153 -16.88 -3.73 9.36
N GLU A 154 -15.63 -4.21 9.48
CA GLU A 154 -14.90 -4.21 10.74
C GLU A 154 -13.49 -3.64 10.53
N VAL A 155 -13.01 -2.82 11.45
CA VAL A 155 -11.67 -2.26 11.35
C VAL A 155 -10.63 -3.32 11.68
N LEU A 156 -9.65 -3.47 10.78
CA LEU A 156 -8.48 -4.31 10.99
C LEU A 156 -7.22 -3.45 10.92
N SER A 157 -6.80 -2.91 12.05
CA SER A 157 -5.62 -2.02 12.14
C SER A 157 -4.27 -2.76 12.10
N VAL A 158 -4.27 -4.05 11.79
CA VAL A 158 -3.07 -4.89 11.72
C VAL A 158 -2.56 -4.95 10.29
N ASP A 159 -1.29 -4.69 10.08
CA ASP A 159 -0.68 -4.70 8.77
C ASP A 159 0.45 -5.73 8.57
N GLY A 160 0.67 -6.56 9.57
CA GLY A 160 1.68 -7.63 9.55
C GLY A 160 3.09 -7.18 9.96
N ARG A 161 3.26 -5.97 10.50
CA ARG A 161 4.55 -5.56 11.06
C ARG A 161 4.84 -6.28 12.37
N ASN A 162 6.09 -6.68 12.55
CA ASN A 162 6.58 -7.20 13.80
C ASN A 162 7.37 -6.09 14.51
N ALA A 163 6.83 -5.59 15.63
CA ALA A 163 7.44 -4.48 16.37
C ALA A 163 8.88 -4.80 16.84
N SER A 164 9.16 -6.07 17.16
CA SER A 164 10.50 -6.50 17.59
C SER A 164 11.58 -6.40 16.49
N ASP A 165 11.17 -6.28 15.22
CA ASP A 165 12.11 -6.12 14.11
C ASP A 165 12.55 -4.65 13.94
N TRP A 166 11.85 -3.70 14.58
CA TRP A 166 12.10 -2.26 14.48
C TRP A 166 12.89 -1.77 15.69
N ILE A 167 14.17 -2.10 15.69
CA ILE A 167 15.15 -1.70 16.72
C ILE A 167 16.16 -0.73 16.13
N GLN A 168 16.71 0.12 16.98
CA GLN A 168 17.81 1.02 16.61
C GLN A 168 18.97 0.23 16.01
N VAL A 169 19.51 0.75 14.91
CA VAL A 169 20.66 0.19 14.19
C VAL A 169 21.71 1.29 14.02
N GLU A 170 22.87 0.95 13.51
CA GLU A 170 23.94 1.90 13.23
C GLU A 170 23.45 3.07 12.36
N ASN A 171 23.77 4.29 12.79
CA ASN A 171 23.39 5.51 12.11
C ASN A 171 24.25 5.73 10.85
N GLN A 172 23.61 6.26 9.80
CA GLN A 172 24.34 6.85 8.67
C GLN A 172 24.69 8.32 9.00
N LYS A 173 25.73 8.85 8.38
CA LYS A 173 26.11 10.26 8.56
C LYS A 173 25.11 11.17 7.89
N LEU A 174 24.41 11.98 8.67
CA LEU A 174 23.52 13.05 8.22
C LEU A 174 23.98 14.38 8.81
N VAL A 175 23.55 15.48 8.20
CA VAL A 175 23.74 16.83 8.75
C VAL A 175 22.56 17.14 9.66
N HIS A 176 22.85 17.45 10.92
CA HIS A 176 21.88 17.76 11.98
C HIS A 176 21.84 19.24 12.32
N PRO A 177 20.70 19.78 12.79
CA PRO A 177 19.44 19.06 13.01
C PRO A 177 18.77 18.69 11.69
N CYS A 178 18.08 17.53 11.64
CA CYS A 178 17.47 17.08 10.41
C CYS A 178 16.07 16.46 10.57
N VAL A 179 15.29 16.62 9.51
CA VAL A 179 13.95 16.02 9.35
C VAL A 179 14.00 14.99 8.23
N GLY A 180 13.49 13.80 8.49
CA GLY A 180 13.40 12.73 7.51
C GLY A 180 11.99 12.49 7.01
N LEU A 181 11.83 12.26 5.70
CA LEU A 181 10.60 11.85 5.05
C LEU A 181 10.84 10.52 4.31
N VAL A 182 9.92 9.57 4.43
CA VAL A 182 9.90 8.32 3.66
C VAL A 182 8.57 8.22 2.95
N GLN A 183 8.56 8.43 1.63
CA GLN A 183 7.32 8.53 0.87
C GLN A 183 7.51 8.09 -0.59
N GLY A 184 6.67 7.15 -1.06
CA GLY A 184 6.63 6.80 -2.48
C GLY A 184 5.98 7.91 -3.33
N LEU A 185 6.58 8.20 -4.50
CA LEU A 185 6.15 9.28 -5.40
C LEU A 185 5.30 8.75 -6.57
N ASN A 186 4.46 7.73 -6.33
CA ASN A 186 3.65 7.08 -7.36
C ASN A 186 2.19 7.54 -7.41
N ILE A 187 1.70 8.26 -6.39
CA ILE A 187 0.34 8.75 -6.29
C ILE A 187 0.39 10.27 -6.20
N TRP A 188 -0.14 10.97 -7.22
CA TRP A 188 -0.07 12.44 -7.26
C TRP A 188 -0.76 13.09 -6.07
N GLY A 189 -1.90 12.56 -5.64
CA GLY A 189 -2.62 13.06 -4.46
C GLY A 189 -1.78 13.09 -3.19
N LYS A 190 -0.80 12.19 -3.05
CA LYS A 190 0.17 12.16 -1.96
C LYS A 190 1.39 13.04 -2.25
N THR A 191 1.96 12.88 -3.44
CA THR A 191 3.23 13.52 -3.84
C THR A 191 3.12 15.05 -3.86
N ARG A 192 1.99 15.59 -4.30
CA ARG A 192 1.77 17.06 -4.38
C ARG A 192 1.90 17.78 -3.04
N GLU A 193 1.59 17.11 -1.94
CA GLU A 193 1.66 17.71 -0.61
C GLU A 193 3.10 18.08 -0.22
N LEU A 194 4.10 17.43 -0.84
CA LEU A 194 5.51 17.81 -0.68
C LEU A 194 5.83 19.24 -1.17
N ASP A 195 4.97 19.85 -1.99
CA ASP A 195 5.15 21.25 -2.41
C ASP A 195 5.12 22.21 -1.21
N THR A 196 4.40 21.88 -0.14
CA THR A 196 4.33 22.69 1.09
C THR A 196 5.66 22.74 1.85
N LEU A 197 6.53 21.74 1.60
CA LEU A 197 7.85 21.68 2.24
C LEU A 197 8.72 22.90 1.89
N GLN A 198 8.51 23.51 0.72
CA GLN A 198 9.27 24.70 0.28
C GLN A 198 9.16 25.86 1.28
N ASP A 199 7.95 26.10 1.81
CA ASP A 199 7.73 27.19 2.78
C ASP A 199 8.34 26.85 4.16
N VAL A 200 8.31 25.56 4.54
CA VAL A 200 8.92 25.10 5.78
C VAL A 200 10.44 25.21 5.71
N MET A 201 11.06 24.75 4.61
CA MET A 201 12.51 24.83 4.41
C MET A 201 13.02 26.29 4.41
N ARG A 202 12.24 27.22 3.82
CA ARG A 202 12.59 28.63 3.81
C ARG A 202 12.58 29.25 5.21
N LYS A 203 11.66 28.79 6.07
CA LYS A 203 11.55 29.26 7.46
C LYS A 203 12.56 28.60 8.41
N LEU A 204 13.11 27.45 8.04
CA LEU A 204 14.04 26.66 8.83
C LEU A 204 15.33 26.39 8.05
N PRO A 205 16.11 27.44 7.71
CA PRO A 205 17.27 27.30 6.84
C PRO A 205 18.41 26.47 7.47
N ASN A 206 18.45 26.37 8.80
CA ASN A 206 19.46 25.63 9.56
C ASN A 206 19.06 24.16 9.82
N VAL A 207 17.91 23.71 9.30
CA VAL A 207 17.43 22.32 9.42
C VAL A 207 17.54 21.63 8.07
N THR A 208 18.18 20.48 8.01
CA THR A 208 18.31 19.69 6.78
C THR A 208 17.12 18.75 6.60
N PHE A 209 16.53 18.74 5.42
CA PHE A 209 15.37 17.91 5.08
C PHE A 209 15.80 16.79 4.13
N TYR A 210 15.68 15.55 4.58
CA TYR A 210 16.02 14.34 3.80
C TYR A 210 14.76 13.66 3.31
N LEU A 211 14.61 13.47 2.01
CA LEU A 211 13.51 12.71 1.41
C LEU A 211 14.03 11.39 0.83
N ALA A 212 13.53 10.30 1.38
CA ALA A 212 13.67 8.95 0.84
C ALA A 212 12.41 8.54 0.06
N GLY A 213 12.59 8.03 -1.13
CA GLY A 213 11.54 7.53 -2.00
C GLY A 213 11.68 7.97 -3.45
N ASP A 214 10.99 7.26 -4.34
CA ASP A 214 10.99 7.50 -5.78
C ASP A 214 9.61 7.15 -6.37
N GLY A 215 9.39 7.48 -7.64
CA GLY A 215 8.18 7.17 -8.36
C GLY A 215 7.96 8.04 -9.59
N ILE A 216 6.86 7.78 -10.29
CA ILE A 216 6.54 8.43 -11.59
C ILE A 216 6.37 9.95 -11.52
N TYR A 217 6.19 10.50 -10.33
CA TYR A 217 6.04 11.96 -10.11
C TYR A 217 7.32 12.61 -9.56
N ARG A 218 8.43 11.88 -9.45
CA ARG A 218 9.73 12.40 -9.04
C ARG A 218 10.10 13.68 -9.77
N ASP A 219 10.04 13.67 -11.10
CA ASP A 219 10.48 14.78 -11.93
C ASP A 219 9.59 16.03 -11.85
N LYS A 220 8.41 15.91 -11.21
CA LYS A 220 7.51 17.03 -10.94
C LYS A 220 7.79 17.74 -9.62
N ILE A 221 8.37 17.03 -8.63
CA ILE A 221 8.52 17.53 -7.27
C ILE A 221 9.98 17.76 -6.87
N ILE A 222 10.85 16.79 -7.16
CA ILE A 222 12.26 16.85 -6.72
C ILE A 222 13.02 18.07 -7.26
N PRO A 223 12.86 18.50 -8.54
CA PRO A 223 13.55 19.68 -9.03
C PRO A 223 13.16 20.99 -8.32
N LYS A 224 11.93 21.06 -7.80
CA LYS A 224 11.48 22.22 -7.05
C LYS A 224 12.12 22.28 -5.66
N LEU A 225 12.19 21.12 -4.98
CA LEU A 225 12.75 21.00 -3.64
C LEU A 225 14.27 21.15 -3.66
N LYS A 226 14.96 20.66 -4.68
CA LYS A 226 16.40 20.79 -4.88
C LYS A 226 16.90 22.23 -5.08
N LYS A 227 15.99 23.20 -5.20
CA LYS A 227 16.35 24.65 -5.20
C LYS A 227 16.76 25.14 -3.81
N PHE A 228 16.48 24.38 -2.78
CA PHE A 228 16.82 24.70 -1.39
C PHE A 228 18.09 23.95 -1.00
N GLU A 229 19.09 24.67 -0.47
CA GLU A 229 20.38 24.10 -0.05
C GLU A 229 20.23 23.11 1.11
N ASN A 230 19.20 23.29 1.94
CA ASN A 230 18.88 22.42 3.07
C ASN A 230 17.95 21.25 2.70
N PHE A 231 17.87 20.87 1.40
CA PHE A 231 17.12 19.71 0.95
C PHE A 231 18.00 18.66 0.29
N VAL A 232 17.86 17.41 0.73
CA VAL A 232 18.59 16.25 0.19
C VAL A 232 17.61 15.17 -0.22
N TRP A 233 17.60 14.80 -1.49
CA TRP A 233 16.89 13.63 -1.96
C TRP A 233 17.85 12.44 -2.07
N ILE A 234 17.54 11.35 -1.33
CA ILE A 234 18.39 10.16 -1.24
C ILE A 234 17.92 9.01 -2.13
N GLY A 235 16.77 9.16 -2.83
CA GLY A 235 16.23 8.10 -3.68
C GLY A 235 15.51 7.01 -2.90
N ASN A 236 15.38 5.82 -3.51
CA ASN A 236 14.77 4.67 -2.86
C ASN A 236 15.70 4.07 -1.82
N LEU A 237 15.11 3.60 -0.73
CA LEU A 237 15.77 2.80 0.29
C LEU A 237 15.30 1.34 0.19
N GLU A 238 16.22 0.40 0.37
CA GLU A 238 15.89 -1.02 0.45
C GLU A 238 15.16 -1.31 1.77
N TYR A 239 13.97 -1.87 1.62
CA TYR A 239 13.13 -2.20 2.77
C TYR A 239 13.43 -3.62 3.28
N PRO A 240 13.52 -3.84 4.60
CA PRO A 240 13.39 -2.87 5.69
C PRO A 240 14.73 -2.25 6.17
N ASN A 241 15.88 -2.76 5.74
CA ASN A 241 17.15 -2.50 6.39
C ASN A 241 17.65 -1.05 6.23
N GLU A 242 17.63 -0.52 5.01
CA GLU A 242 18.03 0.88 4.78
C GLU A 242 17.04 1.86 5.38
N VAL A 243 15.75 1.51 5.40
CA VAL A 243 14.70 2.32 6.04
C VAL A 243 14.94 2.42 7.56
N LYS A 244 15.34 1.32 8.20
CA LYS A 244 15.72 1.32 9.63
C LYS A 244 16.95 2.19 9.89
N LYS A 245 18.00 2.09 9.06
CA LYS A 245 19.19 2.94 9.16
C LYS A 245 18.82 4.41 9.03
N PHE A 246 17.99 4.73 8.06
CA PHE A 246 17.51 6.09 7.86
C PHE A 246 16.72 6.60 9.08
N PHE A 247 15.76 5.83 9.58
CA PHE A 247 15.02 6.22 10.78
C PHE A 247 15.93 6.33 12.01
N SER A 248 16.93 5.44 12.18
CA SER A 248 17.89 5.59 13.27
C SER A 248 18.64 6.92 13.22
N SER A 249 18.89 7.44 12.03
CA SER A 249 19.78 8.59 11.78
C SER A 249 19.10 9.95 11.81
N ILE A 250 17.80 10.04 11.59
CA ILE A 250 17.07 11.33 11.61
C ILE A 250 16.72 11.77 13.03
N ASP A 251 16.46 13.07 13.23
CA ASP A 251 16.00 13.59 14.51
C ASP A 251 14.47 13.55 14.64
N VAL A 252 13.75 13.94 13.57
CA VAL A 252 12.31 13.99 13.51
C VAL A 252 11.84 13.35 12.21
N TYR A 253 10.77 12.58 12.27
CA TYR A 253 10.10 12.07 11.07
C TYR A 253 8.92 12.96 10.67
N LEU A 254 8.77 13.23 9.39
CA LEU A 254 7.65 14.00 8.84
C LEU A 254 6.95 13.22 7.74
N LEU A 255 5.62 13.14 7.80
CA LEU A 255 4.78 12.63 6.71
C LEU A 255 3.85 13.73 6.18
N LEU A 256 4.09 14.17 4.95
CA LEU A 256 3.22 15.12 4.25
C LEU A 256 2.34 14.35 3.26
N SER A 257 1.19 13.90 3.72
CA SER A 257 0.26 13.16 2.89
C SER A 257 -1.19 13.34 3.36
N GLY A 258 -2.01 13.97 2.56
CA GLY A 258 -3.46 14.11 2.81
C GLY A 258 -4.28 12.89 2.37
N LEU A 259 -3.65 11.82 1.91
CA LEU A 259 -4.34 10.66 1.31
C LEU A 259 -3.83 9.34 1.93
N GLU A 260 -3.90 9.23 3.25
CA GLU A 260 -3.49 8.04 3.97
C GLU A 260 -4.69 7.25 4.52
N GLY A 261 -4.61 5.92 4.45
CA GLY A 261 -5.50 5.04 5.21
C GLY A 261 -4.99 4.88 6.64
N LEU A 262 -3.70 4.55 6.74
CA LEU A 262 -2.90 4.53 7.96
C LEU A 262 -1.45 4.74 7.54
N GLY A 263 -0.84 5.80 7.99
CA GLY A 263 0.56 6.15 7.67
C GLY A 263 1.53 5.12 8.26
N GLN A 264 1.90 4.13 7.48
CA GLN A 264 2.69 2.99 7.97
C GLN A 264 4.11 3.39 8.34
N SER A 265 4.71 4.32 7.60
CA SER A 265 6.01 4.90 7.93
C SER A 265 6.00 5.71 9.23
N ILE A 266 4.84 6.25 9.64
CA ILE A 266 4.67 6.85 10.97
C ILE A 266 4.87 5.79 12.06
N ILE A 267 4.17 4.65 11.92
CA ILE A 267 4.29 3.55 12.90
C ILE A 267 5.74 3.05 12.96
N GLU A 268 6.39 2.89 11.81
CA GLU A 268 7.79 2.45 11.73
C GLU A 268 8.74 3.44 12.42
N SER A 269 8.57 4.73 12.17
CA SER A 269 9.38 5.76 12.82
C SER A 269 9.15 5.84 14.34
N MET A 270 7.90 5.69 14.79
CA MET A 270 7.58 5.62 16.22
C MET A 270 8.18 4.39 16.89
N LEU A 271 8.16 3.22 16.24
CA LEU A 271 8.83 2.01 16.72
C LEU A 271 10.36 2.22 16.81
N MET A 272 10.94 3.03 15.92
CA MET A 272 12.33 3.48 15.97
C MET A 272 12.56 4.64 16.94
N LYS A 273 11.58 4.96 17.80
CA LYS A 273 11.63 6.01 18.85
C LYS A 273 11.89 7.41 18.28
N LYS A 274 11.40 7.71 17.09
CA LYS A 274 11.52 9.06 16.51
C LYS A 274 10.25 9.88 16.79
N PRO A 275 10.41 11.16 17.14
CA PRO A 275 9.30 12.12 17.10
C PRO A 275 8.70 12.19 15.70
N VAL A 276 7.36 12.40 15.63
CA VAL A 276 6.59 12.47 14.38
C VAL A 276 5.79 13.77 14.32
#